data_53f95ecc082bfedfb5697c95fa8b14b9
#
_entry.id   53f95ecc082bfedfb5697c95fa8b14b9
#
_cell.length_a   1.000
_cell.length_b   1.000
_cell.length_c   1.000
_cell.angle_alpha   90.00
_cell.angle_beta   90.00
_cell.angle_gamma   90.00
#
_symmetry.space_group_name_H-M   'P 1'
#
loop_
_entity.id
_entity.type
_entity.pdbx_description
1 polymer ?
#
loop_
_entity_poly.entity_id
_entity_poly.type
_entity_poly.pdbx_seq_one_letter_code
_entity_poly.pdbx_strand_id
1 'polypeptide(L)'
;MTEPGKVPDKATGLTRIMRAFGYTFDGLKATFKSEAAFRQELLACVILAPVALYYGPGGIAKAVMIGSLMLVLVVEIINSAIESVVNRHGTEWNIHAKLAKDAGSAAVFIACCNVGIVWLLCLFF
;
A
#
# COMPACT_ATOMS: atom_id res chain seq x y z
N MET A 1 -21.65 14.02 -10.41
CA MET A 1 -22.33 13.12 -9.45
C MET A 1 -22.93 11.96 -10.24
N THR A 2 -22.57 10.75 -9.89
CA THR A 2 -23.19 9.54 -10.46
C THR A 2 -24.48 9.24 -9.69
N GLU A 3 -25.53 8.88 -10.42
CA GLU A 3 -26.77 8.41 -9.80
C GLU A 3 -26.52 7.19 -8.92
N PRO A 4 -27.21 7.06 -7.77
CA PRO A 4 -27.05 5.89 -6.92
C PRO A 4 -27.36 4.59 -7.70
N GLY A 5 -26.39 3.70 -7.77
CA GLY A 5 -26.54 2.41 -8.43
C GLY A 5 -26.09 2.31 -9.90
N LYS A 6 -25.66 3.41 -10.52
CA LYS A 6 -25.16 3.37 -11.90
C LYS A 6 -23.64 3.23 -11.90
N VAL A 7 -23.15 2.17 -12.54
CA VAL A 7 -21.71 2.02 -12.80
C VAL A 7 -21.31 3.05 -13.87
N PRO A 8 -20.28 3.86 -13.65
CA PRO A 8 -19.82 4.81 -14.65
C PRO A 8 -19.42 4.13 -15.96
N ASP A 9 -19.73 4.78 -17.09
CA ASP A 9 -19.33 4.28 -18.40
C ASP A 9 -17.80 4.14 -18.49
N LYS A 10 -17.34 3.05 -19.14
CA LYS A 10 -15.91 2.83 -19.34
C LYS A 10 -15.33 3.90 -20.25
N ALA A 11 -14.46 4.74 -19.70
CA ALA A 11 -13.65 5.64 -20.50
C ALA A 11 -12.58 4.87 -21.27
N THR A 12 -12.20 5.37 -22.45
CA THR A 12 -11.18 4.77 -23.33
C THR A 12 -10.06 5.75 -23.63
N GLY A 13 -8.89 5.25 -24.04
CA GLY A 13 -7.75 6.03 -24.49
C GLY A 13 -7.17 6.98 -23.43
N LEU A 14 -6.83 8.20 -23.86
CA LEU A 14 -6.20 9.21 -23.00
C LEU A 14 -7.11 9.62 -21.82
N THR A 15 -8.42 9.70 -22.05
CA THR A 15 -9.39 10.02 -20.99
C THR A 15 -9.33 9.00 -19.86
N ARG A 16 -9.21 7.72 -20.19
CA ARG A 16 -9.04 6.64 -19.19
C ARG A 16 -7.79 6.84 -18.36
N ILE A 17 -6.67 7.19 -19.00
CA ILE A 17 -5.39 7.42 -18.32
C ILE A 17 -5.49 8.62 -17.38
N MET A 18 -6.07 9.72 -17.82
CA MET A 18 -6.26 10.92 -16.99
C MET A 18 -7.16 10.65 -15.78
N ARG A 19 -8.25 9.88 -15.96
CA ARG A 19 -9.12 9.47 -14.86
C ARG A 19 -8.41 8.55 -13.88
N ALA A 20 -7.55 7.64 -14.38
CA ALA A 20 -6.74 6.75 -13.54
C ALA A 20 -5.78 7.55 -12.64
N PHE A 21 -5.16 8.61 -13.13
CA PHE A 21 -4.35 9.52 -12.31
C PHE A 21 -5.20 10.20 -11.22
N GLY A 22 -6.39 10.67 -11.55
CA GLY A 22 -7.33 11.23 -10.59
C GLY A 22 -7.67 10.24 -9.48
N TYR A 23 -8.00 9.01 -9.83
CA TYR A 23 -8.29 7.95 -8.86
C TYR A 23 -7.08 7.60 -7.99
N THR A 24 -5.88 7.63 -8.55
CA THR A 24 -4.63 7.42 -7.81
C THR A 24 -4.45 8.46 -6.73
N PHE A 25 -4.60 9.74 -7.04
CA PHE A 25 -4.50 10.81 -6.05
C PHE A 25 -5.60 10.72 -5.01
N ASP A 26 -6.82 10.44 -5.41
CA ASP A 26 -7.96 10.27 -4.48
C ASP A 26 -7.72 9.10 -3.53
N GLY A 27 -7.24 7.98 -4.03
CA GLY A 27 -6.92 6.81 -3.23
C GLY A 27 -5.79 7.06 -2.24
N LEU A 28 -4.70 7.68 -2.67
CA LEU A 28 -3.58 8.05 -1.78
C LEU A 28 -4.03 9.03 -0.69
N LYS A 29 -4.78 10.04 -1.06
CA LYS A 29 -5.31 11.03 -0.12
C LYS A 29 -6.26 10.42 0.90
N ALA A 30 -7.16 9.56 0.46
CA ALA A 30 -8.11 8.86 1.33
C ALA A 30 -7.39 7.94 2.31
N THR A 31 -6.43 7.15 1.84
CA THR A 31 -5.63 6.25 2.68
C THR A 31 -4.80 7.03 3.69
N PHE A 32 -4.17 8.12 3.26
CA PHE A 32 -3.40 8.99 4.15
C PHE A 32 -4.27 9.59 5.27
N LYS A 33 -5.50 9.97 4.95
CA LYS A 33 -6.42 10.53 5.96
C LYS A 33 -6.96 9.48 6.93
N SER A 34 -7.31 8.30 6.43
CA SER A 34 -8.01 7.28 7.21
C SER A 34 -7.09 6.34 7.98
N GLU A 35 -5.87 6.08 7.47
CA GLU A 35 -4.99 5.03 7.97
C GLU A 35 -3.75 5.58 8.68
N ALA A 36 -3.73 5.46 10.01
CA ALA A 36 -2.56 5.84 10.81
C ALA A 36 -1.32 5.00 10.45
N ALA A 37 -1.50 3.70 10.21
CA ALA A 37 -0.42 2.81 9.80
C ALA A 37 0.24 3.27 8.50
N PHE A 38 -0.55 3.64 7.49
CA PHE A 38 -0.04 4.18 6.23
C PHE A 38 0.82 5.45 6.44
N ARG A 39 0.37 6.36 7.28
CA ARG A 39 1.15 7.57 7.59
C ARG A 39 2.48 7.26 8.26
N GLN A 40 2.50 6.31 9.20
CA GLN A 40 3.72 5.86 9.88
C GLN A 40 4.69 5.18 8.92
N GLU A 41 4.19 4.31 8.07
CA GLU A 41 4.99 3.60 7.06
C GLU A 41 5.54 4.56 6.01
N LEU A 42 4.74 5.52 5.56
CA LEU A 42 5.18 6.55 4.62
C LEU A 42 6.30 7.40 5.24
N LEU A 43 6.18 7.80 6.50
CA LEU A 43 7.23 8.52 7.21
C LEU A 43 8.51 7.69 7.31
N ALA A 44 8.38 6.41 7.65
CA ALA A 44 9.53 5.50 7.69
C ALA A 44 10.21 5.39 6.32
N CYS A 45 9.43 5.30 5.23
CA CYS A 45 9.96 5.28 3.87
C CYS A 45 10.70 6.57 3.51
N VAL A 46 10.17 7.72 3.87
CA VAL A 46 10.81 9.03 3.63
C VAL A 46 12.15 9.14 4.35
N ILE A 47 12.25 8.57 5.56
CA ILE A 47 13.50 8.55 6.34
C ILE A 47 14.47 7.50 5.80
N LEU A 48 13.99 6.30 5.49
CA LEU A 48 14.85 5.16 5.13
C LEU A 48 15.29 5.17 3.66
N ALA A 49 14.54 5.76 2.75
CA ALA A 49 14.95 5.83 1.34
C ALA A 49 16.28 6.58 1.14
N PRO A 50 16.53 7.74 1.75
CA PRO A 50 17.86 8.38 1.73
C PRO A 50 18.95 7.51 2.35
N VAL A 51 18.66 6.77 3.41
CA VAL A 51 19.60 5.82 4.04
C VAL A 51 20.00 4.72 3.05
N ALA A 52 19.04 4.17 2.32
CA ALA A 52 19.31 3.18 1.27
C ALA A 52 20.19 3.76 0.15
N LEU A 53 19.93 4.98 -0.26
CA LEU A 53 20.70 5.66 -1.30
C LEU A 53 22.14 5.95 -0.86
N TYR A 54 22.36 6.22 0.42
CA TYR A 54 23.69 6.52 0.95
C TYR A 54 24.49 5.26 1.28
N TYR A 55 23.89 4.30 1.98
CA TYR A 55 24.58 3.11 2.49
C TYR A 55 24.48 1.88 1.60
N GLY A 56 23.54 1.84 0.67
CA GLY A 56 23.36 0.68 -0.21
C GLY A 56 24.58 0.42 -1.09
N PRO A 57 25.14 -0.81 -1.08
CA PRO A 57 26.33 -1.14 -1.86
C PRO A 57 25.98 -1.38 -3.33
N GLY A 58 26.01 -0.33 -4.13
CA GLY A 58 25.71 -0.39 -5.55
C GLY A 58 24.23 -0.21 -5.90
N GLY A 59 23.95 -0.03 -7.17
CA GLY A 59 22.61 0.32 -7.67
C GLY A 59 21.56 -0.77 -7.44
N ILE A 60 21.94 -2.03 -7.58
CA ILE A 60 21.02 -3.17 -7.39
C ILE A 60 20.56 -3.23 -5.94
N ALA A 61 21.49 -3.17 -4.98
CA ALA A 61 21.13 -3.18 -3.55
C ALA A 61 20.24 -1.99 -3.19
N LYS A 62 20.57 -0.79 -3.65
CA LYS A 62 19.73 0.40 -3.45
C LYS A 62 18.33 0.22 -4.00
N ALA A 63 18.20 -0.32 -5.22
CA ALA A 63 16.90 -0.58 -5.84
C ALA A 63 16.08 -1.61 -5.06
N VAL A 64 16.71 -2.69 -4.62
CA VAL A 64 16.01 -3.73 -3.83
C VAL A 64 15.62 -3.22 -2.45
N MET A 65 16.46 -2.44 -1.79
CA MET A 65 16.17 -1.83 -0.50
C MET A 65 14.99 -0.86 -0.60
N ILE A 66 15.00 0.06 -1.57
CA ILE A 66 13.88 0.99 -1.81
C ILE A 66 12.64 0.22 -2.26
N GLY A 67 12.79 -0.77 -3.12
CA GLY A 67 11.69 -1.64 -3.57
C GLY A 67 10.98 -2.34 -2.41
N SER A 68 11.73 -2.78 -1.39
CA SER A 68 11.14 -3.39 -0.19
C SER A 68 10.29 -2.40 0.60
N LEU A 69 10.70 -1.14 0.70
CA LEU A 69 9.91 -0.08 1.33
C LEU A 69 8.62 0.21 0.54
N MET A 70 8.74 0.30 -0.77
CA MET A 70 7.58 0.52 -1.64
C MET A 70 6.56 -0.62 -1.54
N LEU A 71 7.05 -1.86 -1.41
CA LEU A 71 6.18 -3.02 -1.24
C LEU A 71 5.31 -2.92 0.02
N VAL A 72 5.86 -2.44 1.12
CA VAL A 72 5.08 -2.20 2.36
C VAL A 72 3.93 -1.23 2.09
N LEU A 73 4.20 -0.11 1.41
CA LEU A 73 3.16 0.87 1.07
C LEU A 73 2.08 0.28 0.16
N VAL A 74 2.48 -0.49 -0.85
CA VAL A 74 1.53 -1.16 -1.76
C VAL A 74 0.63 -2.13 -0.99
N VAL A 75 1.22 -2.97 -0.14
CA VAL A 75 0.47 -3.95 0.65
C VAL A 75 -0.48 -3.25 1.62
N GLU A 76 -0.05 -2.16 2.26
CA GLU A 76 -0.90 -1.38 3.16
C GLU A 76 -2.11 -0.76 2.45
N ILE A 77 -1.91 -0.20 1.26
CA ILE A 77 -3.01 0.34 0.45
C ILE A 77 -4.01 -0.76 0.09
N ILE A 78 -3.52 -1.94 -0.30
CA ILE A 78 -4.38 -3.09 -0.61
C ILE A 78 -5.13 -3.55 0.65
N ASN A 79 -4.45 -3.62 1.78
CA ASN A 79 -5.08 -3.96 3.07
C ASN A 79 -6.21 -2.98 3.42
N SER A 80 -5.97 -1.68 3.25
CA SER A 80 -6.98 -0.63 3.47
C SER A 80 -8.19 -0.79 2.54
N ALA A 81 -7.96 -1.16 1.28
CA ALA A 81 -9.02 -1.44 0.32
C ALA A 81 -9.87 -2.65 0.75
N ILE A 82 -9.23 -3.73 1.21
CA ILE A 82 -9.92 -4.92 1.74
C ILE A 82 -10.77 -4.55 2.95
N GLU A 83 -10.22 -3.82 3.90
CA GLU A 83 -10.94 -3.37 5.09
C GLU A 83 -12.15 -2.51 4.74
N SER A 84 -12.01 -1.62 3.76
CA SER A 84 -13.11 -0.78 3.28
C SER A 84 -14.25 -1.61 2.70
N VAL A 85 -13.94 -2.63 1.92
CA VAL A 85 -14.94 -3.54 1.35
C VAL A 85 -15.62 -4.37 2.44
N VAL A 86 -14.84 -4.90 3.39
CA VAL A 86 -15.38 -5.69 4.51
C VAL A 86 -16.29 -4.83 5.39
N ASN A 87 -15.88 -3.60 5.71
CA ASN A 87 -16.65 -2.70 6.57
C ASN A 87 -17.98 -2.25 5.92
N ARG A 88 -18.07 -2.26 4.60
CA ARG A 88 -19.31 -1.98 3.87
C ARG A 88 -20.43 -2.96 4.22
N HIS A 89 -20.08 -4.21 4.53
CA HIS A 89 -21.06 -5.27 4.84
C HIS A 89 -21.57 -5.24 6.29
N GLY A 90 -21.12 -4.27 7.10
CA GLY A 90 -21.61 -4.05 8.47
C GLY A 90 -20.62 -4.44 9.54
N THR A 91 -21.06 -4.25 10.81
CA THR A 91 -20.24 -4.50 12.00
C THR A 91 -20.52 -5.84 12.67
N GLU A 92 -21.45 -6.63 12.13
CA GLU A 92 -21.77 -7.95 12.67
C GLU A 92 -20.58 -8.90 12.49
N TRP A 93 -20.37 -9.75 13.50
CA TRP A 93 -19.30 -10.74 13.43
C TRP A 93 -19.57 -11.74 12.29
N ASN A 94 -18.58 -11.92 11.44
CA ASN A 94 -18.61 -12.87 10.33
C ASN A 94 -17.22 -13.49 10.17
N ILE A 95 -17.16 -14.82 10.04
CA ILE A 95 -15.89 -15.53 9.93
C ILE A 95 -15.08 -15.12 8.70
N HIS A 96 -15.72 -14.85 7.57
CA HIS A 96 -15.04 -14.42 6.36
C HIS A 96 -14.50 -12.99 6.48
N ALA A 97 -15.22 -12.10 7.14
CA ALA A 97 -14.77 -10.75 7.42
C ALA A 97 -13.53 -10.77 8.34
N LYS A 98 -13.57 -11.59 9.39
CA LYS A 98 -12.41 -11.79 10.28
C LYS A 98 -11.22 -12.33 9.53
N LEU A 99 -11.40 -13.37 8.73
CA LEU A 99 -10.33 -13.99 7.95
C LEU A 99 -9.70 -13.00 6.96
N ALA A 100 -10.51 -12.20 6.27
CA ALA A 100 -10.02 -11.19 5.33
C ALA A 100 -9.16 -10.13 6.02
N LYS A 101 -9.60 -9.64 7.19
CA LYS A 101 -8.83 -8.66 7.98
C LYS A 101 -7.54 -9.25 8.54
N ASP A 102 -7.59 -10.47 9.05
CA ASP A 102 -6.42 -11.17 9.60
C ASP A 102 -5.39 -11.45 8.49
N ALA A 103 -5.84 -11.89 7.32
CA ALA A 103 -4.98 -12.13 6.17
C ALA A 103 -4.33 -10.85 5.65
N GLY A 104 -5.08 -9.74 5.60
CA GLY A 104 -4.55 -8.44 5.25
C GLY A 104 -3.44 -7.97 6.20
N SER A 105 -3.68 -8.11 7.50
CA SER A 105 -2.67 -7.80 8.53
C SER A 105 -1.43 -8.69 8.43
N ALA A 106 -1.62 -9.98 8.14
CA ALA A 106 -0.52 -10.92 7.93
C ALA A 106 0.32 -10.52 6.70
N ALA A 107 -0.31 -10.08 5.63
CA ALA A 107 0.39 -9.60 4.43
C ALA A 107 1.28 -8.39 4.75
N VAL A 108 0.78 -7.42 5.49
CA VAL A 108 1.55 -6.24 5.95
C VAL A 108 2.74 -6.69 6.80
N PHE A 109 2.52 -7.60 7.74
CA PHE A 109 3.58 -8.13 8.59
C PHE A 109 4.70 -8.80 7.76
N ILE A 110 4.34 -9.63 6.80
CA ILE A 110 5.32 -10.29 5.91
C ILE A 110 6.10 -9.25 5.10
N ALA A 111 5.44 -8.22 4.59
CA ALA A 111 6.10 -7.14 3.86
C ALA A 111 7.11 -6.39 4.75
N CYS A 112 6.77 -6.14 6.01
CA CYS A 112 7.70 -5.53 6.99
C CYS A 112 8.89 -6.45 7.29
N CYS A 113 8.67 -7.75 7.47
CA CYS A 113 9.75 -8.74 7.64
C CYS A 113 10.67 -8.76 6.41
N ASN A 114 10.10 -8.65 5.22
CA ASN A 114 10.87 -8.57 3.97
C ASN A 114 11.81 -7.35 3.95
N VAL A 115 11.38 -6.20 4.43
CA VAL A 115 12.27 -5.03 4.59
C VAL A 115 13.47 -5.40 5.47
N GLY A 116 13.24 -5.98 6.64
CA GLY A 116 14.30 -6.39 7.55
C GLY A 116 15.30 -7.35 6.91
N ILE A 117 14.80 -8.40 6.25
CA ILE A 117 15.63 -9.40 5.57
C ILE A 117 16.44 -8.76 4.44
N VAL A 118 15.81 -8.01 3.55
CA VAL A 118 16.47 -7.35 2.42
C VAL A 118 17.56 -6.40 2.90
N TRP A 119 17.26 -5.58 3.89
CA TRP A 119 18.22 -4.60 4.40
C TRP A 119 19.41 -5.25 5.11
N LEU A 120 19.17 -6.29 5.91
CA LEU A 120 20.25 -7.05 6.54
C LEU A 120 21.17 -7.70 5.50
N LEU A 121 20.59 -8.34 4.49
CA LEU A 121 21.38 -8.98 3.43
C LEU A 121 22.15 -7.97 2.60
N CYS A 122 21.55 -6.83 2.23
CA CYS A 122 22.20 -5.83 1.41
C CYS A 122 23.32 -5.08 2.15
N LEU A 123 23.18 -4.85 3.45
CA LEU A 123 24.12 -4.03 4.22
C LEU A 123 25.26 -4.86 4.87
N PHE A 124 25.03 -6.12 5.18
CA PHE A 124 25.96 -6.92 5.97
C PHE A 124 26.50 -8.17 5.26
N PHE A 125 25.96 -8.54 4.14
CA PHE A 125 26.37 -9.73 3.36
C PHE A 125 26.60 -9.40 1.87
#